data_6aec34799dba1dfa93dceb8f8fe16b36
#
_entry.id   6aec34799dba1dfa93dceb8f8fe16b36
#
_cell.length_a   1.000
_cell.length_b   1.000
_cell.length_c   1.000
_cell.angle_alpha   90.00
_cell.angle_beta   90.00
_cell.angle_gamma   90.00
#
_symmetry.space_group_name_H-M   'P 1'
#
loop_
_entity.id
_entity.type
_entity.pdbx_description
1 polymer ?
#
loop_
_entity_poly.entity_id
_entity_poly.type
_entity_poly.pdbx_seq_one_letter_code
_entity_poly.pdbx_strand_id
1 'polypeptide(L)'
;MRQIQLGVFECKGLASNWRLQVIEGAILRLLWSSICIDHHHGVITDVMKSFLVKYGKLWDGRETLRIVGKTPLEASAAVVEAYELPCTAEEFVKEFTPMFSDHLNNIKPLPGANRLINHLHGHGIPIALASNSPRPFIEKKLSYHQGWKDSFSVVIGGDEVKAGKPSPDLPGVTAGKAAGMKVIAVPSLPKQSHLYTMADEVINSLFDLRPEQWSLPPFEDWIDGTLPIEPWNIGGPVIKGFGRGSKVLGIPTANLSTDSYSSLLSEYPSGVYFGWAGVSKRGIYKMVMSIGWNPYFNNPEKTIEPWLLHEFEDDFYGEELRLVVVGYIRPEANFPSLESLIAKIHEDGRIAESALDLPGYSKYKDDPYFK
;
A
#
# COMPACT_ATOMS: atom_id res chain seq x y z
N MET A 1 30.17 -17.94 -5.29
CA MET A 1 29.14 -17.14 -4.60
C MET A 1 27.90 -17.17 -5.45
N ARG A 2 26.77 -17.71 -4.98
CA ARG A 2 25.49 -17.64 -5.72
C ARG A 2 24.96 -16.22 -5.60
N GLN A 3 24.83 -15.51 -6.72
CA GLN A 3 24.23 -14.20 -6.77
C GLN A 3 22.74 -14.32 -6.42
N ILE A 4 22.33 -13.64 -5.36
CA ILE A 4 20.92 -13.53 -4.99
C ILE A 4 20.35 -12.31 -5.73
N GLN A 5 19.41 -12.55 -6.64
CA GLN A 5 18.66 -11.50 -7.30
C GLN A 5 17.33 -11.33 -6.58
N LEU A 6 17.05 -10.14 -6.07
CA LEU A 6 15.81 -9.81 -5.39
C LEU A 6 14.87 -9.08 -6.34
N GLY A 7 13.64 -9.56 -6.43
CA GLY A 7 12.56 -8.85 -7.12
C GLY A 7 11.43 -8.56 -6.16
N VAL A 8 11.03 -7.30 -6.02
CA VAL A 8 9.75 -6.92 -5.39
C VAL A 8 8.75 -6.78 -6.50
N PHE A 9 7.76 -7.67 -6.53
CA PHE A 9 6.88 -7.83 -7.67
C PHE A 9 5.44 -7.45 -7.37
N GLU A 10 4.92 -6.63 -8.23
CA GLU A 10 3.51 -6.67 -8.58
C GLU A 10 3.36 -6.50 -10.10
N CYS A 11 2.59 -7.38 -10.68
CA CYS A 11 2.06 -7.44 -12.06
C CYS A 11 2.99 -7.72 -13.23
N LYS A 12 2.75 -8.86 -13.75
CA LYS A 12 2.54 -9.38 -15.13
C LYS A 12 3.64 -9.25 -16.18
N GLY A 13 4.36 -10.34 -16.33
CA GLY A 13 4.79 -10.96 -17.60
C GLY A 13 5.95 -10.39 -18.36
N LEU A 14 7.07 -11.04 -18.20
CA LEU A 14 8.10 -11.14 -19.22
C LEU A 14 8.82 -12.48 -19.06
N ALA A 15 8.46 -13.45 -19.82
CA ALA A 15 9.28 -14.64 -20.03
C ALA A 15 9.38 -14.88 -21.54
N SER A 16 10.51 -14.65 -22.07
CA SER A 16 11.27 -15.40 -23.07
C SER A 16 12.27 -14.45 -23.77
N ASN A 17 13.54 -14.79 -23.65
CA ASN A 17 14.70 -14.22 -24.37
C ASN A 17 15.37 -12.95 -23.85
N TRP A 18 15.28 -12.61 -22.55
CA TRP A 18 16.23 -11.69 -21.96
C TRP A 18 17.38 -12.48 -21.31
N ARG A 19 18.45 -12.72 -22.06
CA ARG A 19 19.77 -12.84 -21.45
C ARG A 19 20.10 -11.44 -20.96
N LEU A 20 19.85 -11.16 -19.67
CA LEU A 20 20.52 -10.08 -18.98
C LEU A 20 22.01 -10.32 -19.18
N GLN A 21 22.67 -9.50 -20.01
CA GLN A 21 24.11 -9.42 -20.00
C GLN A 21 24.48 -8.96 -18.61
N VAL A 22 24.93 -9.90 -17.81
CA VAL A 22 25.55 -9.63 -16.52
C VAL A 22 26.77 -8.78 -16.85
N ILE A 23 26.69 -7.49 -16.63
CA ILE A 23 27.88 -6.64 -16.53
C ILE A 23 28.60 -7.21 -15.29
N GLU A 24 29.77 -7.77 -15.49
CA GLU A 24 30.56 -8.42 -14.44
C GLU A 24 30.63 -7.50 -13.21
N GLY A 25 30.09 -7.98 -12.08
CA GLY A 25 30.15 -7.32 -10.78
C GLY A 25 28.91 -6.50 -10.36
N ALA A 26 27.89 -6.30 -11.19
CA ALA A 26 26.70 -5.54 -10.82
C ALA A 26 25.54 -6.48 -10.43
N ILE A 27 25.11 -6.40 -9.17
CA ILE A 27 23.88 -7.04 -8.71
C ILE A 27 22.70 -6.13 -9.11
N LEU A 28 22.14 -6.36 -10.30
CA LEU A 28 20.93 -5.67 -10.73
C LEU A 28 19.73 -6.22 -9.95
N ARG A 29 19.09 -5.37 -9.16
CA ARG A 29 17.89 -5.73 -8.40
C ARG A 29 16.68 -5.11 -9.07
N LEU A 30 15.82 -5.96 -9.60
CA LEU A 30 14.58 -5.53 -10.26
C LEU A 30 13.53 -5.21 -9.21
N LEU A 31 13.19 -3.93 -9.07
CA LEU A 31 11.92 -3.52 -8.50
C LEU A 31 10.88 -3.57 -9.63
N TRP A 32 10.11 -4.64 -9.66
CA TRP A 32 8.99 -4.73 -10.58
C TRP A 32 7.84 -3.92 -10.02
N SER A 33 7.53 -2.80 -10.65
CA SER A 33 6.66 -1.85 -10.03
C SER A 33 5.20 -2.14 -10.25
N SER A 34 4.61 -2.42 -9.14
CA SER A 34 3.39 -1.80 -8.73
C SER A 34 3.60 -0.65 -7.75
N ILE A 35 4.71 0.00 -7.80
CA ILE A 35 5.00 1.17 -6.94
C ILE A 35 3.91 2.25 -7.03
N CYS A 36 2.96 2.10 -7.95
CA CYS A 36 1.88 3.05 -8.21
C CYS A 36 0.48 2.41 -8.25
N ILE A 37 0.25 1.21 -7.69
CA ILE A 37 -0.97 0.47 -8.03
C ILE A 37 -2.16 0.76 -7.12
N ASP A 38 -1.99 1.02 -5.85
CA ASP A 38 -3.15 1.23 -4.99
C ASP A 38 -3.91 2.52 -5.33
N HIS A 39 -3.19 3.58 -5.70
CA HIS A 39 -3.84 4.77 -6.23
C HIS A 39 -4.29 4.66 -7.68
N HIS A 40 -3.67 3.79 -8.47
CA HIS A 40 -4.17 3.46 -9.79
C HIS A 40 -5.63 2.98 -9.72
N HIS A 41 -5.97 2.22 -8.70
CA HIS A 41 -7.34 1.74 -8.52
C HIS A 41 -8.31 2.88 -8.28
N GLY A 42 -8.01 3.81 -7.40
CA GLY A 42 -8.82 5.02 -7.18
C GLY A 42 -8.90 5.88 -8.44
N VAL A 43 -7.74 6.23 -9.01
CA VAL A 43 -7.67 7.08 -10.21
C VAL A 43 -8.31 6.41 -11.42
N ILE A 44 -8.06 5.12 -11.69
CA ILE A 44 -8.73 4.39 -12.77
C ILE A 44 -10.23 4.35 -12.53
N THR A 45 -10.66 4.08 -11.31
CA THR A 45 -12.10 4.02 -10.96
C THR A 45 -12.78 5.36 -11.23
N ASP A 46 -12.17 6.47 -10.85
CA ASP A 46 -12.74 7.81 -11.03
C ASP A 46 -12.77 8.23 -12.50
N VAL A 47 -11.70 7.95 -13.24
CA VAL A 47 -11.66 8.18 -14.69
C VAL A 47 -12.65 7.27 -15.40
N MET A 48 -12.78 5.97 -15.01
CA MET A 48 -13.78 5.05 -15.55
C MET A 48 -15.21 5.52 -15.31
N LYS A 49 -15.51 5.96 -14.07
CA LYS A 49 -16.82 6.56 -13.76
C LYS A 49 -17.14 7.70 -14.72
N SER A 50 -16.21 8.64 -14.86
CA SER A 50 -16.38 9.80 -15.73
C SER A 50 -16.49 9.41 -17.21
N PHE A 51 -15.71 8.42 -17.65
CA PHE A 51 -15.70 7.96 -19.04
C PHE A 51 -17.00 7.24 -19.42
N LEU A 52 -17.48 6.31 -18.58
CA LEU A 52 -18.65 5.48 -18.86
C LEU A 52 -19.95 6.28 -18.87
N VAL A 53 -20.00 7.41 -18.16
CA VAL A 53 -21.17 8.33 -18.21
C VAL A 53 -21.49 8.78 -19.64
N LYS A 54 -20.49 8.95 -20.52
CA LYS A 54 -20.70 9.28 -21.94
C LYS A 54 -21.61 8.27 -22.66
N TYR A 55 -21.58 7.02 -22.21
CA TYR A 55 -22.34 5.91 -22.79
C TYR A 55 -23.59 5.56 -21.96
N GLY A 56 -23.93 6.39 -20.96
CA GLY A 56 -25.06 6.12 -20.05
C GLY A 56 -24.83 4.91 -19.15
N LYS A 57 -23.58 4.50 -18.93
CA LYS A 57 -23.19 3.36 -18.07
C LYS A 57 -22.60 3.87 -16.76
N LEU A 58 -22.74 3.05 -15.71
CA LEU A 58 -22.14 3.32 -14.40
C LEU A 58 -21.05 2.29 -14.12
N TRP A 59 -19.89 2.76 -13.66
CA TRP A 59 -18.82 1.89 -13.20
C TRP A 59 -19.19 1.29 -11.84
N ASP A 60 -19.34 -0.03 -11.77
CA ASP A 60 -19.66 -0.78 -10.55
C ASP A 60 -18.48 -1.61 -10.02
N GLY A 61 -17.33 -1.53 -10.68
CA GLY A 61 -16.10 -2.23 -10.26
C GLY A 61 -16.04 -3.72 -10.58
N ARG A 62 -17.08 -4.32 -11.17
CA ARG A 62 -17.13 -5.78 -11.48
C ARG A 62 -15.95 -6.28 -12.31
N GLU A 63 -15.39 -5.42 -13.18
CA GLU A 63 -14.28 -5.76 -14.06
C GLU A 63 -12.90 -5.44 -13.49
N THR A 64 -12.86 -4.89 -12.28
CA THR A 64 -11.63 -4.48 -11.65
C THR A 64 -10.55 -5.56 -11.66
N LEU A 65 -10.91 -6.80 -11.28
CA LEU A 65 -9.99 -7.94 -11.27
C LEU A 65 -9.57 -8.37 -12.68
N ARG A 66 -10.42 -8.18 -13.67
CA ARG A 66 -10.14 -8.55 -15.07
C ARG A 66 -9.22 -7.54 -15.77
N ILE A 67 -9.21 -6.29 -15.33
CA ILE A 67 -8.40 -5.23 -15.96
C ILE A 67 -7.05 -5.02 -15.28
N VAL A 68 -6.96 -5.33 -13.98
CA VAL A 68 -5.70 -5.17 -13.22
C VAL A 68 -4.59 -5.97 -13.88
N GLY A 69 -3.52 -5.26 -14.21
CA GLY A 69 -2.29 -5.81 -14.78
C GLY A 69 -2.40 -6.35 -16.21
N LYS A 70 -3.40 -6.00 -16.97
CA LYS A 70 -3.45 -6.18 -18.43
C LYS A 70 -2.77 -5.02 -19.16
N THR A 71 -2.45 -5.24 -20.42
CA THR A 71 -2.09 -4.13 -21.30
C THR A 71 -3.28 -3.18 -21.47
N PRO A 72 -3.07 -1.90 -21.81
CA PRO A 72 -4.17 -0.97 -22.03
C PRO A 72 -5.23 -1.51 -23.01
N LEU A 73 -4.81 -2.18 -24.08
CA LEU A 73 -5.71 -2.72 -25.08
C LEU A 73 -6.54 -3.89 -24.52
N GLU A 74 -5.91 -4.84 -23.82
CA GLU A 74 -6.62 -5.98 -23.20
C GLU A 74 -7.58 -5.54 -22.09
N ALA A 75 -7.18 -4.55 -21.29
CA ALA A 75 -8.05 -3.99 -20.27
C ALA A 75 -9.26 -3.29 -20.88
N SER A 76 -9.05 -2.53 -21.96
CA SER A 76 -10.11 -1.83 -22.68
C SER A 76 -11.06 -2.82 -23.36
N ALA A 77 -10.55 -3.88 -23.96
CA ALA A 77 -11.39 -4.94 -24.55
C ALA A 77 -12.31 -5.58 -23.51
N ALA A 78 -11.79 -5.85 -22.30
CA ALA A 78 -12.59 -6.40 -21.21
C ALA A 78 -13.71 -5.45 -20.76
N VAL A 79 -13.43 -4.14 -20.69
CA VAL A 79 -14.43 -3.13 -20.31
C VAL A 79 -15.47 -2.94 -21.41
N VAL A 80 -15.04 -2.83 -22.67
CA VAL A 80 -15.94 -2.71 -23.83
C VAL A 80 -16.91 -3.88 -23.88
N GLU A 81 -16.42 -5.10 -23.70
CA GLU A 81 -17.25 -6.31 -23.65
C GLU A 81 -18.24 -6.28 -22.48
N ALA A 82 -17.74 -6.04 -21.26
CA ALA A 82 -18.54 -6.16 -20.04
C ALA A 82 -19.63 -5.10 -19.91
N TYR A 83 -19.38 -3.90 -20.43
CA TYR A 83 -20.32 -2.78 -20.41
C TYR A 83 -21.08 -2.60 -21.74
N GLU A 84 -20.85 -3.49 -22.72
CA GLU A 84 -21.48 -3.45 -24.05
C GLU A 84 -21.36 -2.07 -24.69
N LEU A 85 -20.12 -1.55 -24.74
CA LEU A 85 -19.89 -0.20 -25.27
C LEU A 85 -19.90 -0.21 -26.81
N PRO A 86 -20.46 0.82 -27.47
CA PRO A 86 -20.52 0.93 -28.91
C PRO A 86 -19.22 1.46 -29.53
N CYS A 87 -18.08 0.94 -29.08
CA CYS A 87 -16.76 1.31 -29.59
C CYS A 87 -15.82 0.11 -29.58
N THR A 88 -14.72 0.18 -30.33
CA THR A 88 -13.66 -0.83 -30.28
C THR A 88 -12.73 -0.60 -29.09
N ALA A 89 -11.91 -1.60 -28.74
CA ALA A 89 -10.91 -1.46 -27.68
C ALA A 89 -9.87 -0.38 -28.01
N GLU A 90 -9.49 -0.24 -29.27
CA GLU A 90 -8.56 0.78 -29.77
C GLU A 90 -9.14 2.20 -29.64
N GLU A 91 -10.40 2.38 -30.00
CA GLU A 91 -11.12 3.64 -29.83
C GLU A 91 -11.24 4.01 -28.36
N PHE A 92 -11.57 3.03 -27.51
CA PHE A 92 -11.59 3.20 -26.06
C PHE A 92 -10.23 3.68 -25.53
N VAL A 93 -9.12 2.98 -25.86
CA VAL A 93 -7.78 3.37 -25.46
C VAL A 93 -7.46 4.79 -25.90
N LYS A 94 -7.77 5.14 -27.14
CA LYS A 94 -7.49 6.46 -27.71
C LYS A 94 -8.18 7.59 -26.93
N GLU A 95 -9.41 7.39 -26.52
CA GLU A 95 -10.19 8.39 -25.75
C GLU A 95 -9.88 8.37 -24.26
N PHE A 96 -9.71 7.19 -23.67
CA PHE A 96 -9.45 7.03 -22.25
C PHE A 96 -8.04 7.50 -21.82
N THR A 97 -7.03 7.25 -22.67
CA THR A 97 -5.63 7.54 -22.35
C THR A 97 -5.35 9.00 -22.00
N PRO A 98 -5.86 10.00 -22.74
CA PRO A 98 -5.68 11.41 -22.35
C PRO A 98 -6.30 11.70 -20.99
N MET A 99 -7.54 11.29 -20.75
CA MET A 99 -8.22 11.51 -19.47
C MET A 99 -7.45 10.90 -18.29
N PHE A 100 -6.96 9.69 -18.48
CA PHE A 100 -6.13 9.02 -17.46
C PHE A 100 -4.79 9.73 -17.26
N SER A 101 -4.16 10.20 -18.35
CA SER A 101 -2.88 10.91 -18.29
C SER A 101 -2.94 12.20 -17.48
N ASP A 102 -4.09 12.88 -17.47
CA ASP A 102 -4.29 14.13 -16.72
C ASP A 102 -4.36 13.90 -15.20
N HIS A 103 -4.61 12.65 -14.78
CA HIS A 103 -4.72 12.28 -13.37
C HIS A 103 -3.46 11.57 -12.83
N LEU A 104 -2.41 11.41 -13.65
CA LEU A 104 -1.17 10.71 -13.23
C LEU A 104 -0.43 11.39 -12.08
N ASN A 105 -0.59 12.70 -11.92
CA ASN A 105 -0.02 13.47 -10.81
C ASN A 105 -0.65 13.12 -9.44
N ASN A 106 -1.83 12.52 -9.44
CA ASN A 106 -2.53 12.11 -8.22
C ASN A 106 -2.11 10.72 -7.74
N ILE A 107 -1.27 10.02 -8.51
CA ILE A 107 -0.80 8.68 -8.16
C ILE A 107 0.28 8.79 -7.10
N LYS A 108 0.00 8.28 -5.91
CA LYS A 108 0.96 8.20 -4.81
C LYS A 108 1.72 6.86 -4.85
N PRO A 109 2.96 6.82 -4.36
CA PRO A 109 3.68 5.57 -4.20
C PRO A 109 3.07 4.70 -3.10
N LEU A 110 3.26 3.39 -3.21
CA LEU A 110 2.91 2.47 -2.12
C LEU A 110 3.62 2.89 -0.82
N PRO A 111 2.95 2.73 0.34
CA PRO A 111 3.59 2.94 1.63
C PRO A 111 4.88 2.14 1.77
N GLY A 112 5.98 2.82 2.08
CA GLY A 112 7.32 2.24 2.15
C GLY A 112 8.12 2.22 0.85
N ALA A 113 7.53 2.58 -0.31
CA ALA A 113 8.25 2.58 -1.58
C ALA A 113 9.38 3.63 -1.62
N ASN A 114 9.10 4.86 -1.21
CA ASN A 114 10.12 5.91 -1.09
C ASN A 114 11.27 5.47 -0.17
N ARG A 115 10.92 4.89 0.98
CA ARG A 115 11.88 4.36 1.94
C ARG A 115 12.81 3.33 1.30
N LEU A 116 12.23 2.33 0.62
CA LEU A 116 13.00 1.27 -0.01
C LEU A 116 13.90 1.80 -1.13
N ILE A 117 13.38 2.64 -2.03
CA ILE A 117 14.13 3.21 -3.14
C ILE A 117 15.31 4.04 -2.63
N ASN A 118 15.06 4.95 -1.69
CA ASN A 118 16.08 5.81 -1.11
C ASN A 118 17.15 5.01 -0.37
N HIS A 119 16.74 3.99 0.38
CA HIS A 119 17.64 3.10 1.09
C HIS A 119 18.58 2.33 0.14
N LEU A 120 18.03 1.68 -0.88
CA LEU A 120 18.82 0.94 -1.86
C LEU A 120 19.74 1.87 -2.65
N HIS A 121 19.23 3.02 -3.09
CA HIS A 121 20.01 4.01 -3.81
C HIS A 121 21.15 4.58 -2.94
N GLY A 122 20.86 4.92 -1.68
CA GLY A 122 21.86 5.46 -0.74
C GLY A 122 22.99 4.46 -0.42
N HIS A 123 22.71 3.16 -0.52
CA HIS A 123 23.73 2.11 -0.38
C HIS A 123 24.40 1.73 -1.71
N GLY A 124 24.17 2.46 -2.80
CA GLY A 124 24.76 2.19 -4.11
C GLY A 124 24.31 0.87 -4.74
N ILE A 125 23.15 0.35 -4.33
CA ILE A 125 22.59 -0.87 -4.87
C ILE A 125 21.87 -0.56 -6.16
N PRO A 126 22.29 -1.12 -7.32
CA PRO A 126 21.61 -0.90 -8.58
C PRO A 126 20.18 -1.44 -8.52
N ILE A 127 19.22 -0.60 -8.90
CA ILE A 127 17.81 -0.96 -8.98
C ILE A 127 17.27 -0.74 -10.38
N ALA A 128 16.38 -1.60 -10.82
CA ALA A 128 15.70 -1.48 -12.10
C ALA A 128 14.18 -1.45 -11.89
N LEU A 129 13.52 -0.66 -12.75
CA LEU A 129 12.06 -0.58 -12.80
C LEU A 129 11.58 -1.27 -14.08
N ALA A 130 10.69 -2.25 -13.94
CA ALA A 130 9.99 -2.83 -15.07
C ALA A 130 8.48 -2.73 -14.86
N SER A 131 7.74 -2.29 -15.88
CA SER A 131 6.30 -2.07 -15.80
C SER A 131 5.62 -2.43 -17.13
N ASN A 132 4.34 -2.79 -17.05
CA ASN A 132 3.51 -2.96 -18.25
C ASN A 132 3.00 -1.66 -18.84
N SER A 133 3.11 -0.57 -18.10
CA SER A 133 2.80 0.75 -18.64
C SER A 133 3.79 1.08 -19.77
N PRO A 134 3.33 1.76 -20.83
CA PRO A 134 4.22 2.31 -21.84
C PRO A 134 5.27 3.24 -21.21
N ARG A 135 6.47 3.24 -21.77
CA ARG A 135 7.63 4.05 -21.29
C ARG A 135 7.28 5.50 -20.99
N PRO A 136 6.57 6.24 -21.86
CA PRO A 136 6.23 7.63 -21.60
C PRO A 136 5.40 7.84 -20.33
N PHE A 137 4.49 6.88 -20.01
CA PHE A 137 3.71 6.94 -18.79
C PHE A 137 4.56 6.69 -17.55
N ILE A 138 5.51 5.76 -17.63
CA ILE A 138 6.45 5.50 -16.54
C ILE A 138 7.29 6.75 -16.26
N GLU A 139 7.86 7.35 -17.27
CA GLU A 139 8.69 8.56 -17.14
C GLU A 139 7.89 9.73 -16.56
N LYS A 140 6.65 9.91 -17.01
CA LYS A 140 5.75 10.93 -16.46
C LYS A 140 5.44 10.69 -14.98
N LYS A 141 5.15 9.43 -14.58
CA LYS A 141 4.94 9.07 -13.17
C LYS A 141 6.20 9.33 -12.32
N LEU A 142 7.37 8.88 -12.80
CA LEU A 142 8.63 9.08 -12.09
C LEU A 142 8.95 10.58 -11.90
N SER A 143 8.53 11.45 -12.81
CA SER A 143 8.76 12.89 -12.69
C SER A 143 8.00 13.55 -11.54
N TYR A 144 6.95 12.95 -11.05
CA TYR A 144 6.18 13.45 -9.89
C TYR A 144 6.81 13.07 -8.54
N HIS A 145 7.82 12.17 -8.54
CA HIS A 145 8.47 11.70 -7.32
C HIS A 145 9.92 12.15 -7.30
N GLN A 146 10.25 13.00 -6.33
CA GLN A 146 11.60 13.57 -6.23
C GLN A 146 12.68 12.48 -6.05
N GLY A 147 13.72 12.52 -6.88
CA GLY A 147 14.85 11.59 -6.81
C GLY A 147 14.61 10.21 -7.45
N TRP A 148 13.36 9.84 -7.76
CA TRP A 148 13.08 8.50 -8.28
C TRP A 148 13.71 8.23 -9.64
N LYS A 149 13.70 9.22 -10.54
CA LYS A 149 14.26 9.07 -11.89
C LYS A 149 15.73 8.69 -11.85
N ASP A 150 16.47 9.28 -10.92
CA ASP A 150 17.92 9.07 -10.79
C ASP A 150 18.27 7.81 -9.96
N SER A 151 17.30 7.28 -9.24
CA SER A 151 17.50 6.07 -8.44
C SER A 151 17.49 4.78 -9.26
N PHE A 152 16.88 4.79 -10.44
CA PHE A 152 16.78 3.59 -11.27
C PHE A 152 17.90 3.54 -12.32
N SER A 153 18.74 2.49 -12.25
CA SER A 153 19.78 2.23 -13.25
C SER A 153 19.20 1.80 -14.60
N VAL A 154 18.04 1.15 -14.59
CA VAL A 154 17.33 0.68 -15.77
C VAL A 154 15.83 0.84 -15.57
N VAL A 155 15.14 1.32 -16.60
CA VAL A 155 13.68 1.40 -16.66
C VAL A 155 13.22 0.68 -17.92
N ILE A 156 12.23 -0.21 -17.81
CA ILE A 156 11.68 -1.00 -18.93
C ILE A 156 10.17 -0.81 -18.95
N GLY A 157 9.64 -0.37 -20.08
CA GLY A 157 8.21 -0.22 -20.35
C GLY A 157 7.60 -1.43 -21.08
N GLY A 158 6.30 -1.58 -20.96
CA GLY A 158 5.57 -2.67 -21.64
C GLY A 158 5.56 -2.57 -23.16
N ASP A 159 5.82 -1.39 -23.72
CA ASP A 159 5.95 -1.13 -25.14
C ASP A 159 7.35 -1.45 -25.70
N GLU A 160 8.32 -1.70 -24.84
CA GLU A 160 9.70 -2.04 -25.25
C GLU A 160 9.93 -3.56 -25.36
N VAL A 161 8.90 -4.38 -25.10
CA VAL A 161 9.03 -5.84 -25.09
C VAL A 161 8.21 -6.49 -26.18
N LYS A 162 8.80 -7.49 -26.89
CA LYS A 162 8.21 -8.14 -28.06
C LYS A 162 7.04 -9.09 -27.74
N ALA A 163 6.89 -9.53 -26.50
CA ALA A 163 5.83 -10.41 -26.05
C ALA A 163 5.25 -9.88 -24.75
N GLY A 164 4.07 -9.30 -24.84
CA GLY A 164 3.19 -9.18 -23.69
C GLY A 164 2.75 -10.58 -23.25
N LYS A 165 2.41 -10.73 -22.01
CA LYS A 165 2.15 -11.93 -21.21
C LYS A 165 1.30 -13.02 -21.85
N PRO A 166 1.49 -14.27 -21.44
CA PRO A 166 0.41 -15.24 -21.34
C PRO A 166 -0.06 -15.41 -19.90
N SER A 167 -1.38 -15.38 -19.70
CA SER A 167 -2.16 -15.86 -18.55
C SER A 167 -2.48 -14.90 -17.39
N PRO A 168 -3.72 -14.97 -16.83
CA PRO A 168 -4.28 -14.01 -15.90
C PRO A 168 -3.76 -14.11 -14.45
N ASP A 169 -2.95 -15.12 -14.13
CA ASP A 169 -2.57 -15.41 -12.75
C ASP A 169 -1.11 -15.07 -12.46
N LEU A 170 -0.85 -13.90 -11.87
CA LEU A 170 0.40 -13.51 -11.25
C LEU A 170 1.67 -13.47 -12.14
N PRO A 171 1.69 -12.74 -13.23
CA PRO A 171 2.82 -12.79 -14.16
C PRO A 171 4.12 -12.21 -13.61
N GLY A 172 4.06 -11.28 -12.65
CA GLY A 172 5.25 -10.70 -12.03
C GLY A 172 6.04 -11.74 -11.23
N VAL A 173 5.36 -12.46 -10.35
CA VAL A 173 5.96 -13.55 -9.56
C VAL A 173 6.48 -14.64 -10.48
N THR A 174 5.68 -15.09 -11.44
CA THR A 174 6.06 -16.13 -12.40
C THR A 174 7.28 -15.71 -13.23
N ALA A 175 7.32 -14.47 -13.72
CA ALA A 175 8.44 -13.96 -14.51
C ALA A 175 9.74 -13.90 -13.67
N GLY A 176 9.66 -13.43 -12.44
CA GLY A 176 10.80 -13.41 -11.54
C GLY A 176 11.31 -14.82 -11.21
N LYS A 177 10.40 -15.75 -10.93
CA LYS A 177 10.78 -17.16 -10.70
C LYS A 177 11.38 -17.81 -11.95
N ALA A 178 10.82 -17.53 -13.14
CA ALA A 178 11.37 -18.01 -14.42
C ALA A 178 12.77 -17.44 -14.71
N ALA A 179 13.05 -16.22 -14.26
CA ALA A 179 14.37 -15.59 -14.33
C ALA A 179 15.33 -16.07 -13.23
N GLY A 180 14.93 -17.02 -12.38
CA GLY A 180 15.75 -17.54 -11.26
C GLY A 180 15.90 -16.56 -10.11
N MET A 181 15.02 -15.55 -10.01
CA MET A 181 15.07 -14.52 -8.97
C MET A 181 14.44 -14.99 -7.66
N LYS A 182 14.85 -14.38 -6.56
CA LYS A 182 14.09 -14.37 -5.32
C LYS A 182 12.98 -13.32 -5.43
N VAL A 183 11.77 -13.68 -5.04
CA VAL A 183 10.57 -12.88 -5.24
C VAL A 183 9.87 -12.60 -3.93
N ILE A 184 9.72 -11.33 -3.60
CA ILE A 184 8.82 -10.86 -2.54
C ILE A 184 7.59 -10.28 -3.20
N ALA A 185 6.41 -10.76 -2.83
CA ALA A 185 5.15 -10.23 -3.30
C ALA A 185 4.51 -9.31 -2.25
N VAL A 186 3.99 -8.17 -2.72
CA VAL A 186 3.16 -7.26 -1.93
C VAL A 186 1.80 -7.21 -2.61
N PRO A 187 0.75 -7.91 -2.10
CA PRO A 187 -0.56 -7.94 -2.71
C PRO A 187 -1.22 -6.55 -2.71
N SER A 188 -1.66 -6.07 -3.87
CA SER A 188 -2.39 -4.81 -3.99
C SER A 188 -3.86 -4.92 -3.58
N LEU A 189 -4.40 -6.13 -3.62
CA LEU A 189 -5.79 -6.39 -3.28
C LEU A 189 -5.87 -7.14 -1.94
N PRO A 190 -6.76 -6.72 -1.04
CA PRO A 190 -6.88 -7.35 0.26
C PRO A 190 -7.33 -8.81 0.16
N LYS A 191 -6.88 -9.63 1.10
CA LYS A 191 -7.23 -11.06 1.24
C LYS A 191 -6.82 -11.96 0.05
N GLN A 192 -5.89 -11.52 -0.81
CA GLN A 192 -5.44 -12.28 -1.98
C GLN A 192 -4.04 -12.89 -1.87
N SER A 193 -3.47 -12.96 -0.67
CA SER A 193 -2.14 -13.56 -0.44
C SER A 193 -2.02 -15.00 -0.98
N HIS A 194 -3.13 -15.73 -0.99
CA HIS A 194 -3.19 -17.09 -1.53
C HIS A 194 -2.87 -17.19 -3.03
N LEU A 195 -2.99 -16.10 -3.78
CA LEU A 195 -2.64 -16.04 -5.20
C LEU A 195 -1.12 -15.92 -5.44
N TYR A 196 -0.33 -15.64 -4.41
CA TYR A 196 1.10 -15.36 -4.51
C TYR A 196 1.97 -16.51 -3.99
N THR A 197 1.44 -17.74 -3.99
CA THR A 197 2.11 -18.94 -3.42
C THR A 197 3.46 -19.30 -4.06
N MET A 198 3.72 -18.83 -5.28
CA MET A 198 5.02 -19.03 -5.95
C MET A 198 6.08 -18.02 -5.50
N ALA A 199 5.73 -16.95 -4.82
CA ALA A 199 6.69 -16.00 -4.26
C ALA A 199 7.50 -16.69 -3.13
N ASP A 200 8.76 -16.26 -2.94
CA ASP A 200 9.57 -16.74 -1.82
C ASP A 200 9.06 -16.15 -0.49
N GLU A 201 8.45 -14.96 -0.55
CA GLU A 201 7.80 -14.31 0.58
C GLU A 201 6.62 -13.47 0.10
N VAL A 202 5.58 -13.41 0.93
CA VAL A 202 4.43 -12.51 0.72
C VAL A 202 4.31 -11.63 1.96
N ILE A 203 4.50 -10.32 1.78
CA ILE A 203 4.38 -9.33 2.85
C ILE A 203 3.15 -8.46 2.64
N ASN A 204 2.57 -7.95 3.72
CA ASN A 204 1.38 -7.12 3.65
C ASN A 204 1.69 -5.70 3.12
N SER A 205 2.89 -5.20 3.39
CA SER A 205 3.34 -3.87 2.99
C SER A 205 4.86 -3.82 2.89
N LEU A 206 5.39 -2.84 2.13
CA LEU A 206 6.82 -2.54 2.14
C LEU A 206 7.31 -1.99 3.49
N PHE A 207 6.44 -1.61 4.41
CA PHE A 207 6.81 -1.32 5.80
C PHE A 207 7.34 -2.56 6.50
N ASP A 208 6.83 -3.75 6.15
CA ASP A 208 7.18 -5.02 6.77
C ASP A 208 8.43 -5.65 6.16
N LEU A 209 8.94 -5.08 5.07
CA LEU A 209 10.13 -5.59 4.39
C LEU A 209 11.35 -5.52 5.34
N ARG A 210 12.07 -6.64 5.41
CA ARG A 210 13.35 -6.77 6.13
C ARG A 210 14.46 -7.06 5.13
N PRO A 211 15.17 -6.03 4.64
CA PRO A 211 16.17 -6.20 3.59
C PRO A 211 17.29 -7.16 3.98
N GLU A 212 17.64 -7.23 5.25
CA GLU A 212 18.69 -8.11 5.80
C GLU A 212 18.43 -9.60 5.58
N GLN A 213 17.16 -10.02 5.54
CA GLN A 213 16.77 -11.41 5.22
C GLN A 213 17.09 -11.78 3.78
N TRP A 214 17.31 -10.78 2.93
CA TRP A 214 17.60 -10.91 1.51
C TRP A 214 19.02 -10.51 1.15
N SER A 215 19.93 -10.53 2.15
CA SER A 215 21.33 -10.13 1.97
C SER A 215 21.49 -8.69 1.46
N LEU A 216 20.59 -7.82 1.88
CA LEU A 216 20.65 -6.39 1.66
C LEU A 216 21.02 -5.68 2.97
N PRO A 217 21.57 -4.46 2.92
CA PRO A 217 21.74 -3.65 4.10
C PRO A 217 20.42 -3.53 4.88
N PRO A 218 20.43 -3.64 6.23
CA PRO A 218 19.25 -3.45 7.04
C PRO A 218 18.77 -1.99 6.96
N PHE A 219 17.49 -1.76 7.17
CA PHE A 219 17.01 -0.41 7.40
C PHE A 219 17.52 0.13 8.73
N GLU A 220 17.92 1.40 8.74
CA GLU A 220 18.46 2.10 9.92
C GLU A 220 17.48 3.13 10.50
N ASP A 221 16.27 3.22 9.96
CA ASP A 221 15.26 4.21 10.29
C ASP A 221 14.26 3.77 11.36
N TRP A 222 14.41 2.56 11.89
CA TRP A 222 13.63 2.13 13.04
C TRP A 222 14.14 2.78 14.33
N ILE A 223 13.22 3.35 15.09
CA ILE A 223 13.51 4.02 16.36
C ILE A 223 12.74 3.30 17.47
N ASP A 224 13.45 2.61 18.35
CA ASP A 224 12.88 1.91 19.51
C ASP A 224 11.66 1.01 19.16
N GLY A 225 11.76 0.27 18.07
CA GLY A 225 10.69 -0.64 17.61
C GLY A 225 9.56 0.05 16.83
N THR A 226 9.73 1.32 16.46
CA THR A 226 8.78 2.09 15.65
C THR A 226 9.40 2.55 14.34
N LEU A 227 8.57 2.60 13.29
CA LEU A 227 8.92 3.16 12.00
C LEU A 227 8.28 4.54 11.83
N PRO A 228 9.07 5.62 11.71
CA PRO A 228 8.54 6.92 11.33
C PRO A 228 7.90 6.85 9.94
N ILE A 229 6.69 7.40 9.82
CA ILE A 229 6.00 7.50 8.53
C ILE A 229 5.68 8.97 8.22
N GLU A 230 5.38 9.26 6.95
CA GLU A 230 4.83 10.56 6.59
C GLU A 230 3.51 10.77 7.34
N PRO A 231 3.35 11.87 8.10
CA PRO A 231 2.15 12.09 8.89
C PRO A 231 0.90 12.20 8.03
N TRP A 232 -0.18 11.62 8.50
CA TRP A 232 -1.48 11.74 7.86
C TRP A 232 -2.59 11.89 8.91
N ASN A 233 -3.71 12.46 8.47
CA ASN A 233 -4.78 12.87 9.35
C ASN A 233 -6.08 12.14 9.01
N ILE A 234 -6.83 11.79 10.05
CA ILE A 234 -8.17 11.23 9.95
C ILE A 234 -9.00 11.70 11.15
N GLY A 235 -10.29 11.88 10.98
CA GLY A 235 -11.15 12.29 12.09
C GLY A 235 -12.63 12.09 11.80
N GLY A 236 -13.45 12.35 12.78
CA GLY A 236 -14.90 12.24 12.71
C GLY A 236 -15.52 11.94 14.06
N PRO A 237 -16.84 11.78 14.11
CA PRO A 237 -17.52 11.44 15.35
C PRO A 237 -17.15 10.03 15.82
N VAL A 238 -16.91 9.91 17.12
CA VAL A 238 -16.68 8.60 17.75
C VAL A 238 -17.96 7.75 17.67
N ILE A 239 -17.86 6.58 17.08
CA ILE A 239 -18.97 5.64 16.97
C ILE A 239 -18.82 4.46 17.91
N LYS A 240 -19.93 3.79 18.20
CA LYS A 240 -19.89 2.51 18.89
C LYS A 240 -19.25 1.47 17.99
N GLY A 241 -18.19 0.83 18.47
CA GLY A 241 -17.60 -0.32 17.81
C GLY A 241 -18.57 -1.53 17.82
N PHE A 242 -18.13 -2.62 17.25
CA PHE A 242 -18.94 -3.85 17.14
C PHE A 242 -19.30 -4.49 18.50
N GLY A 243 -18.94 -3.87 19.63
CA GLY A 243 -19.30 -4.29 20.99
C GLY A 243 -18.65 -5.61 21.43
N ARG A 244 -17.65 -6.09 20.70
CA ARG A 244 -17.16 -7.48 20.83
C ARG A 244 -15.85 -7.62 21.60
N GLY A 245 -15.22 -6.55 22.06
CA GLY A 245 -13.87 -6.71 22.60
C GLY A 245 -13.42 -5.69 23.63
N SER A 246 -13.56 -4.40 23.40
CA SER A 246 -12.84 -3.39 24.16
C SER A 246 -13.12 -3.39 25.67
N LYS A 247 -14.38 -3.55 26.07
CA LYS A 247 -14.74 -3.63 27.51
C LYS A 247 -14.34 -4.97 28.15
N VAL A 248 -14.41 -6.08 27.39
CA VAL A 248 -13.99 -7.42 27.86
C VAL A 248 -12.46 -7.51 27.97
N LEU A 249 -11.76 -6.83 27.08
CA LEU A 249 -10.30 -6.81 27.02
C LEU A 249 -9.69 -5.77 27.98
N GLY A 250 -10.49 -4.87 28.57
CA GLY A 250 -9.99 -3.74 29.36
C GLY A 250 -9.27 -2.67 28.54
N ILE A 251 -9.46 -2.66 27.22
CA ILE A 251 -8.79 -1.75 26.27
C ILE A 251 -9.87 -1.00 25.49
N PRO A 252 -10.40 0.11 26.03
CA PRO A 252 -11.48 0.87 25.36
C PRO A 252 -10.94 1.54 24.09
N THR A 253 -11.65 1.37 22.97
CA THR A 253 -11.31 1.99 21.67
C THR A 253 -12.36 3.03 21.27
N ALA A 254 -11.90 4.17 20.74
CA ALA A 254 -12.71 5.24 20.19
C ALA A 254 -12.83 5.05 18.66
N ASN A 255 -13.76 4.21 18.23
CA ASN A 255 -13.88 3.81 16.84
C ASN A 255 -14.37 4.95 15.94
N LEU A 256 -13.86 5.00 14.70
CA LEU A 256 -14.31 5.91 13.66
C LEU A 256 -15.07 5.16 12.57
N SER A 257 -16.06 5.83 11.93
CA SER A 257 -16.68 5.30 10.71
C SER A 257 -15.66 5.27 9.57
N THR A 258 -15.72 4.22 8.77
CA THR A 258 -14.87 4.05 7.59
C THR A 258 -15.51 4.56 6.30
N ASP A 259 -16.81 4.92 6.32
CA ASP A 259 -17.58 5.27 5.13
C ASP A 259 -16.96 6.42 4.31
N SER A 260 -16.45 7.45 4.98
CA SER A 260 -15.81 8.60 4.33
C SER A 260 -14.33 8.39 4.00
N TYR A 261 -13.75 7.27 4.44
CA TYR A 261 -12.32 7.03 4.40
C TYR A 261 -11.92 5.78 3.61
N SER A 262 -12.82 5.18 2.86
CA SER A 262 -12.55 3.96 2.09
C SER A 262 -11.37 4.10 1.12
N SER A 263 -11.23 5.25 0.44
CA SER A 263 -10.09 5.55 -0.42
C SER A 263 -8.79 5.72 0.37
N LEU A 264 -8.83 6.45 1.48
CA LEU A 264 -7.67 6.65 2.36
C LEU A 264 -7.21 5.32 2.97
N LEU A 265 -8.14 4.49 3.44
CA LEU A 265 -7.84 3.18 4.01
C LEU A 265 -7.30 2.18 3.00
N SER A 266 -7.59 2.36 1.72
CA SER A 266 -6.96 1.56 0.66
C SER A 266 -5.47 1.91 0.48
N GLU A 267 -5.09 3.14 0.82
CA GLU A 267 -3.71 3.62 0.71
C GLU A 267 -2.81 3.10 1.83
N TYR A 268 -3.36 2.89 3.04
CA TYR A 268 -2.59 2.46 4.19
C TYR A 268 -2.73 0.97 4.44
N PRO A 269 -1.60 0.25 4.62
CA PRO A 269 -1.63 -1.18 4.93
C PRO A 269 -2.30 -1.44 6.28
N SER A 270 -2.84 -2.65 6.43
CA SER A 270 -3.32 -3.11 7.73
C SER A 270 -2.16 -3.22 8.71
N GLY A 271 -2.39 -2.83 9.97
CA GLY A 271 -1.35 -2.87 10.98
C GLY A 271 -1.65 -2.00 12.18
N VAL A 272 -0.64 -1.87 13.04
CA VAL A 272 -0.69 -1.08 14.26
C VAL A 272 0.12 0.19 14.06
N TYR A 273 -0.54 1.31 14.24
CA TYR A 273 -0.04 2.66 14.10
C TYR A 273 -0.08 3.40 15.42
N PHE A 274 0.61 4.53 15.51
CA PHE A 274 0.55 5.39 16.68
C PHE A 274 0.62 6.86 16.30
N GLY A 275 0.21 7.72 17.23
CA GLY A 275 0.18 9.15 17.00
C GLY A 275 -0.54 9.91 18.11
N TRP A 276 -1.11 11.04 17.74
CA TRP A 276 -1.82 11.93 18.64
C TRP A 276 -3.30 11.97 18.31
N ALA A 277 -4.14 12.02 19.34
CA ALA A 277 -5.58 12.05 19.25
C ALA A 277 -6.12 13.27 19.98
N GLY A 278 -6.77 14.17 19.24
CA GLY A 278 -7.52 15.30 19.80
C GLY A 278 -8.98 14.94 19.97
N VAL A 279 -9.49 14.98 21.20
CA VAL A 279 -10.93 14.82 21.49
C VAL A 279 -11.52 16.19 21.76
N SER A 280 -12.59 16.51 21.06
CA SER A 280 -13.27 17.80 21.17
C SER A 280 -13.54 18.17 22.63
N LYS A 281 -13.05 19.36 23.08
CA LYS A 281 -13.20 19.91 24.44
C LYS A 281 -12.50 19.13 25.57
N ARG A 282 -11.82 18.00 25.28
CA ARG A 282 -11.17 17.19 26.32
C ARG A 282 -9.65 17.31 26.31
N GLY A 283 -9.02 17.50 25.14
CA GLY A 283 -7.58 17.68 25.01
C GLY A 283 -6.94 16.78 23.96
N ILE A 284 -5.61 16.73 23.97
CA ILE A 284 -4.80 15.94 23.03
C ILE A 284 -4.07 14.86 23.83
N TYR A 285 -4.21 13.62 23.38
CA TYR A 285 -3.72 12.42 24.04
C TYR A 285 -2.84 11.59 23.10
N LYS A 286 -1.93 10.83 23.68
CA LYS A 286 -1.21 9.77 22.95
C LYS A 286 -2.17 8.68 22.55
N MET A 287 -1.98 8.08 21.37
CA MET A 287 -2.80 6.97 20.92
C MET A 287 -2.00 5.89 20.20
N VAL A 288 -2.46 4.66 20.30
CA VAL A 288 -2.13 3.55 19.41
C VAL A 288 -3.41 3.14 18.68
N MET A 289 -3.28 2.75 17.43
CA MET A 289 -4.45 2.52 16.56
C MET A 289 -4.25 1.27 15.72
N SER A 290 -5.25 0.41 15.68
CA SER A 290 -5.33 -0.69 14.72
C SER A 290 -6.10 -0.24 13.49
N ILE A 291 -5.54 -0.53 12.31
CA ILE A 291 -6.24 -0.47 11.03
C ILE A 291 -6.21 -1.86 10.43
N GLY A 292 -7.35 -2.44 10.16
CA GLY A 292 -7.35 -3.75 9.54
C GLY A 292 -8.71 -4.44 9.47
N TRP A 293 -8.65 -5.69 9.06
CA TRP A 293 -9.84 -6.50 8.82
C TRP A 293 -10.34 -7.21 10.07
N ASN A 294 -9.64 -7.10 11.18
CA ASN A 294 -9.86 -7.80 12.43
C ASN A 294 -10.19 -9.30 12.20
N PRO A 295 -9.17 -10.15 11.96
CA PRO A 295 -9.36 -11.55 11.55
C PRO A 295 -10.17 -12.38 12.55
N TYR A 296 -10.19 -12.00 13.84
CA TYR A 296 -11.01 -12.64 14.88
C TYR A 296 -12.52 -12.46 14.66
N PHE A 297 -12.94 -11.41 13.93
CA PHE A 297 -14.36 -11.08 13.81
C PHE A 297 -14.88 -11.15 12.37
N ASN A 298 -14.05 -11.58 11.43
CA ASN A 298 -14.41 -11.78 10.02
C ASN A 298 -15.13 -10.58 9.40
N ASN A 299 -14.66 -9.37 9.72
CA ASN A 299 -15.25 -8.13 9.23
C ASN A 299 -15.16 -8.02 7.70
N PRO A 300 -16.24 -7.60 7.02
CA PRO A 300 -16.23 -7.39 5.57
C PRO A 300 -15.41 -6.16 5.15
N GLU A 301 -15.25 -5.18 6.05
CA GLU A 301 -14.55 -3.91 5.82
C GLU A 301 -13.42 -3.71 6.82
N LYS A 302 -12.43 -2.88 6.47
CA LYS A 302 -11.39 -2.44 7.42
C LYS A 302 -12.03 -1.63 8.53
N THR A 303 -11.49 -1.75 9.74
CA THR A 303 -11.88 -0.94 10.90
C THR A 303 -10.75 0.02 11.27
N ILE A 304 -11.10 1.10 11.94
CA ILE A 304 -10.19 2.08 12.54
C ILE A 304 -10.51 2.09 14.03
N GLU A 305 -9.60 1.56 14.83
CA GLU A 305 -9.79 1.31 16.25
C GLU A 305 -8.69 2.01 17.07
N PRO A 306 -8.78 3.33 17.29
CA PRO A 306 -7.82 4.04 18.14
C PRO A 306 -8.08 3.72 19.62
N TRP A 307 -7.01 3.36 20.32
CA TRP A 307 -6.95 3.31 21.77
C TRP A 307 -6.19 4.54 22.28
N LEU A 308 -6.89 5.45 22.95
CA LEU A 308 -6.28 6.60 23.57
C LEU A 308 -5.59 6.15 24.88
N LEU A 309 -4.32 6.45 25.04
CA LEU A 309 -3.52 6.07 26.20
C LEU A 309 -3.84 7.01 27.37
N HIS A 310 -5.10 7.04 27.74
CA HIS A 310 -5.66 7.86 28.80
C HIS A 310 -6.94 7.22 29.34
N GLU A 311 -7.16 7.31 30.64
CA GLU A 311 -8.40 6.86 31.27
C GLU A 311 -9.42 8.00 31.27
N PHE A 312 -10.61 7.77 30.72
CA PHE A 312 -11.72 8.70 30.71
C PHE A 312 -12.78 8.22 31.71
N GLU A 313 -13.34 9.19 32.46
CA GLU A 313 -14.40 8.91 33.43
C GLU A 313 -15.68 8.43 32.73
N ASP A 314 -15.99 9.01 31.55
CA ASP A 314 -17.21 8.74 30.79
C ASP A 314 -16.93 8.36 29.33
N ASP A 315 -17.83 7.58 28.73
CA ASP A 315 -17.87 7.34 27.28
C ASP A 315 -18.11 8.67 26.53
N PHE A 316 -17.50 8.85 25.37
CA PHE A 316 -17.60 10.09 24.57
C PHE A 316 -18.08 9.83 23.13
N TYR A 317 -19.05 8.94 22.97
CA TYR A 317 -19.67 8.68 21.67
C TYR A 317 -20.31 9.96 21.08
N GLY A 318 -20.11 10.18 19.77
CA GLY A 318 -20.61 11.35 19.07
C GLY A 318 -19.72 12.59 19.19
N GLU A 319 -18.69 12.57 20.05
CA GLU A 319 -17.71 13.65 20.07
C GLU A 319 -16.77 13.54 18.88
N GLU A 320 -16.30 14.70 18.40
CA GLU A 320 -15.32 14.77 17.31
C GLU A 320 -13.95 14.30 17.79
N LEU A 321 -13.41 13.30 17.10
CA LEU A 321 -12.07 12.76 17.30
C LEU A 321 -11.22 13.12 16.07
N ARG A 322 -10.06 13.70 16.29
CA ARG A 322 -9.05 14.03 15.26
C ARG A 322 -7.77 13.29 15.55
N LEU A 323 -7.24 12.57 14.58
CA LEU A 323 -6.03 11.77 14.72
C LEU A 323 -4.96 12.28 13.78
N VAL A 324 -3.76 12.46 14.31
CA VAL A 324 -2.52 12.69 13.55
C VAL A 324 -1.63 11.46 13.74
N VAL A 325 -1.57 10.64 12.69
CA VAL A 325 -0.82 9.37 12.69
C VAL A 325 0.60 9.66 12.24
N VAL A 326 1.59 9.25 13.01
CA VAL A 326 2.99 9.65 12.81
C VAL A 326 3.97 8.47 12.72
N GLY A 327 3.49 7.27 13.04
CA GLY A 327 4.36 6.10 13.02
C GLY A 327 3.62 4.77 12.92
N TYR A 328 4.38 3.75 12.58
CA TYR A 328 3.94 2.38 12.40
C TYR A 328 4.72 1.46 13.34
N ILE A 329 4.07 0.47 13.93
CA ILE A 329 4.69 -0.47 14.87
C ILE A 329 4.88 -1.84 14.21
N ARG A 330 3.80 -2.42 13.65
CA ARG A 330 3.82 -3.79 13.11
C ARG A 330 2.61 -4.09 12.22
N PRO A 331 2.67 -5.15 11.39
CA PRO A 331 1.50 -5.66 10.70
C PRO A 331 0.46 -6.27 11.65
N GLU A 332 -0.75 -6.51 11.14
CA GLU A 332 -1.71 -7.38 11.81
C GLU A 332 -1.10 -8.77 12.02
N ALA A 333 -1.45 -9.41 13.12
CA ALA A 333 -0.99 -10.75 13.44
C ALA A 333 -2.12 -11.60 14.02
N ASN A 334 -2.05 -12.90 13.79
CA ASN A 334 -2.88 -13.87 14.47
C ASN A 334 -2.22 -14.28 15.78
N PHE A 335 -3.02 -14.41 16.83
CA PHE A 335 -2.56 -14.80 18.16
C PHE A 335 -3.14 -16.14 18.57
N PRO A 336 -2.37 -17.01 19.23
CA PRO A 336 -2.82 -18.34 19.62
C PRO A 336 -3.86 -18.31 20.77
N SER A 337 -3.91 -17.22 21.54
CA SER A 337 -4.87 -17.04 22.63
C SER A 337 -5.25 -15.57 22.82
N LEU A 338 -6.32 -15.33 23.55
CA LEU A 338 -6.79 -13.99 23.90
C LEU A 338 -5.79 -13.27 24.81
N GLU A 339 -5.17 -14.00 25.73
CA GLU A 339 -4.15 -13.47 26.65
C GLU A 339 -2.94 -12.97 25.87
N SER A 340 -2.50 -13.72 24.85
CA SER A 340 -1.38 -13.29 24.01
C SER A 340 -1.71 -12.06 23.16
N LEU A 341 -2.95 -11.92 22.69
CA LEU A 341 -3.44 -10.72 22.01
C LEU A 341 -3.41 -9.52 22.96
N ILE A 342 -3.97 -9.65 24.17
CA ILE A 342 -4.01 -8.59 25.18
C ILE A 342 -2.60 -8.14 25.55
N ALA A 343 -1.71 -9.10 25.81
CA ALA A 343 -0.31 -8.81 26.15
C ALA A 343 0.39 -8.01 25.03
N LYS A 344 0.12 -8.36 23.78
CA LYS A 344 0.70 -7.66 22.63
C LYS A 344 0.11 -6.26 22.43
N ILE A 345 -1.19 -6.06 22.63
CA ILE A 345 -1.79 -4.73 22.58
C ILE A 345 -1.20 -3.80 23.64
N HIS A 346 -1.00 -4.30 24.88
CA HIS A 346 -0.34 -3.51 25.93
C HIS A 346 1.13 -3.22 25.64
N GLU A 347 1.83 -4.14 24.96
CA GLU A 347 3.19 -3.88 24.49
C GLU A 347 3.20 -2.79 23.42
N ASP A 348 2.30 -2.84 22.44
CA ASP A 348 2.16 -1.80 21.41
C ASP A 348 1.84 -0.43 22.04
N GLY A 349 0.98 -0.41 23.07
CA GLY A 349 0.67 0.81 23.84
C GLY A 349 1.92 1.40 24.52
N ARG A 350 2.74 0.56 25.19
CA ARG A 350 3.99 1.01 25.82
C ARG A 350 5.02 1.54 24.80
N ILE A 351 5.13 0.85 23.65
CA ILE A 351 6.00 1.29 22.56
C ILE A 351 5.55 2.68 22.06
N ALA A 352 4.24 2.83 21.76
CA ALA A 352 3.67 4.10 21.32
C ALA A 352 3.86 5.21 22.33
N GLU A 353 3.61 4.93 23.62
CA GLU A 353 3.74 5.90 24.71
C GLU A 353 5.15 6.44 24.80
N SER A 354 6.15 5.56 24.78
CA SER A 354 7.58 5.94 24.84
C SER A 354 8.02 6.68 23.58
N ALA A 355 7.61 6.19 22.39
CA ALA A 355 7.98 6.81 21.14
C ALA A 355 7.46 8.25 21.02
N LEU A 356 6.21 8.51 21.45
CA LEU A 356 5.59 9.82 21.35
C LEU A 356 6.23 10.90 22.25
N ASP A 357 7.10 10.52 23.19
CA ASP A 357 7.92 11.46 23.97
C ASP A 357 9.20 11.89 23.22
N LEU A 358 9.59 11.16 22.18
CA LEU A 358 10.76 11.51 21.37
C LEU A 358 10.50 12.78 20.54
N PRO A 359 11.52 13.67 20.37
CA PRO A 359 11.37 14.93 19.63
C PRO A 359 10.83 14.78 18.22
N GLY A 360 11.14 13.66 17.54
CA GLY A 360 10.67 13.35 16.20
C GLY A 360 9.14 13.22 16.10
N TYR A 361 8.48 12.78 17.16
CA TYR A 361 7.05 12.54 17.22
C TYR A 361 6.27 13.51 18.11
N SER A 362 6.88 14.01 19.19
CA SER A 362 6.22 14.90 20.17
C SER A 362 5.79 16.23 19.55
N LYS A 363 6.53 16.72 18.54
CA LYS A 363 6.21 17.96 17.80
C LYS A 363 4.81 17.94 17.17
N TYR A 364 4.27 16.77 16.85
CA TYR A 364 2.95 16.61 16.21
C TYR A 364 1.79 16.75 17.21
N LYS A 365 2.06 16.84 18.50
CA LYS A 365 1.04 17.18 19.51
C LYS A 365 0.40 18.54 19.25
N ASP A 366 1.17 19.46 18.66
CA ASP A 366 0.74 20.84 18.38
C ASP A 366 0.31 21.02 16.91
N ASP A 367 -0.01 19.92 16.21
CA ASP A 367 -0.41 19.96 14.81
C ASP A 367 -1.65 20.86 14.59
N PRO A 368 -1.66 21.71 13.55
CA PRO A 368 -2.80 22.59 13.25
C PRO A 368 -4.14 21.85 13.04
N TYR A 369 -4.10 20.58 12.70
CA TYR A 369 -5.29 19.76 12.52
C TYR A 369 -6.14 19.62 13.80
N PHE A 370 -5.57 19.81 14.98
CA PHE A 370 -6.29 19.76 16.25
C PHE A 370 -7.04 21.05 16.61
N LYS A 371 -6.80 22.14 15.87
CA LYS A 371 -7.38 23.48 16.12
C LYS A 371 -8.74 23.71 15.41
#